data_b05e59c10337660c4469e4e450439f61
#
_entry.id   b05e59c10337660c4469e4e450439f61
#
_cell.length_a   1.000
_cell.length_b   1.000
_cell.length_c   1.000
_cell.angle_alpha   90.00
_cell.angle_beta   90.00
_cell.angle_gamma   90.00
#
_symmetry.space_group_name_H-M   'P 1'
#
loop_
_entity.id
_entity.type
_entity.pdbx_description
1 polymer ?
#
loop_
_entity_poly.entity_id
_entity_poly.type
_entity_poly.pdbx_seq_one_letter_code
_entity_poly.pdbx_strand_id
1 'polypeptide(L)'
;MFIGRENELADLNDMYNQNKFQLFVLYGRRRVGKTTLINEFCKNKDAIFYSAEQSNNKLNLEKFSGQVFQFYGENTLEPFSSWANALTYINDRQKDKRLIIVFDEFPYLVKKNKALLSELQHLIDHKLQYGNLFII
;
A
#
# COMPACT_ATOMS: atom_id res chain seq x y z
N MET A 1 -5.70 18.06 -14.95
CA MET A 1 -4.35 18.49 -15.30
C MET A 1 -3.43 18.39 -14.08
N PHE A 2 -2.25 17.87 -14.26
CA PHE A 2 -1.31 17.68 -13.17
C PHE A 2 -0.35 18.87 -13.09
N ILE A 3 -0.49 19.67 -12.04
CA ILE A 3 0.28 20.90 -11.90
C ILE A 3 0.85 20.99 -10.48
N GLY A 4 2.12 21.40 -10.36
CA GLY A 4 2.75 21.71 -9.09
C GLY A 4 3.26 20.52 -8.31
N ARG A 5 3.27 19.33 -8.91
CA ARG A 5 3.72 18.11 -8.25
C ARG A 5 4.75 17.33 -9.07
N GLU A 6 5.35 17.97 -10.06
CA GLU A 6 6.28 17.29 -10.96
C GLU A 6 7.51 16.76 -10.23
N ASN A 7 8.02 17.50 -9.24
CA ASN A 7 9.17 17.06 -8.46
C ASN A 7 8.85 15.85 -7.61
N GLU A 8 7.66 15.83 -7.01
CA GLU A 8 7.22 14.71 -6.21
C GLU A 8 6.99 13.48 -7.07
N LEU A 9 6.42 13.67 -8.26
CA LEU A 9 6.23 12.57 -9.20
C LEU A 9 7.57 11.98 -9.64
N ALA A 10 8.55 12.83 -9.92
CA ALA A 10 9.88 12.39 -10.30
C ALA A 10 10.54 11.58 -9.17
N ASP A 11 10.40 12.03 -7.93
CA ASP A 11 10.94 11.30 -6.78
C ASP A 11 10.31 9.93 -6.63
N LEU A 12 8.98 9.85 -6.79
CA LEU A 12 8.29 8.58 -6.73
C LEU A 12 8.75 7.62 -7.83
N ASN A 13 8.93 8.12 -9.04
CA ASN A 13 9.40 7.29 -10.14
C ASN A 13 10.84 6.82 -9.93
N ASP A 14 11.70 7.67 -9.38
CA ASP A 14 13.06 7.28 -9.05
C ASP A 14 13.10 6.15 -8.02
N MET A 15 12.29 6.25 -6.99
CA MET A 15 12.17 5.21 -5.98
C MET A 15 11.60 3.92 -6.57
N TYR A 16 10.59 4.04 -7.42
CA TYR A 16 9.97 2.89 -8.07
C TYR A 16 10.99 2.10 -8.90
N ASN A 17 11.88 2.79 -9.60
CA ASN A 17 12.84 2.18 -10.50
C ASN A 17 14.01 1.51 -9.79
N GLN A 18 14.14 1.65 -8.47
CA GLN A 18 15.23 1.04 -7.73
C GLN A 18 15.06 -0.46 -7.45
N ASN A 19 13.91 -1.03 -7.75
CA ASN A 19 13.63 -2.46 -7.59
C ASN A 19 13.99 -3.02 -6.21
N LYS A 20 13.66 -2.27 -5.18
CA LYS A 20 13.84 -2.69 -3.80
C LYS A 20 12.66 -2.19 -2.98
N PHE A 21 12.51 -2.70 -1.77
CA PHE A 21 11.46 -2.23 -0.89
C PHE A 21 11.60 -0.74 -0.66
N GLN A 22 10.49 -0.02 -0.80
CA GLN A 22 10.42 1.41 -0.51
C GLN A 22 9.17 1.71 0.29
N LEU A 23 9.29 2.64 1.21
CA LEU A 23 8.16 3.17 1.95
C LEU A 23 8.18 4.69 1.80
N PHE A 24 7.13 5.22 1.22
CA PHE A 24 7.00 6.66 1.01
C PHE A 24 5.77 7.16 1.76
N VAL A 25 5.98 8.14 2.64
CA VAL A 25 4.88 8.74 3.40
C VAL A 25 4.54 10.08 2.78
N LEU A 26 3.31 10.19 2.27
CA LEU A 26 2.85 11.40 1.62
C LEU A 26 1.93 12.15 2.59
N TYR A 27 2.37 13.31 3.01
CA TYR A 27 1.62 14.18 3.91
C TYR A 27 0.75 15.15 3.13
N GLY A 28 -0.30 15.60 3.77
CA GLY A 28 -1.15 16.63 3.22
C GLY A 28 -2.61 16.39 3.51
N ARG A 29 -3.38 17.45 3.32
CA ARG A 29 -4.83 17.36 3.47
C ARG A 29 -5.41 16.58 2.30
N ARG A 30 -6.57 16.00 2.55
CA ARG A 30 -7.30 15.20 1.56
C ARG A 30 -7.40 15.82 0.17
N ARG A 31 -7.55 17.15 0.10
CA ARG A 31 -7.94 17.82 -1.14
C ARG A 31 -6.85 18.67 -1.77
N VAL A 32 -5.59 18.40 -1.44
CA VAL A 32 -4.49 19.18 -2.00
C VAL A 32 -3.73 18.43 -3.11
N GLY A 33 -4.43 17.60 -3.86
CA GLY A 33 -3.85 16.91 -5.00
C GLY A 33 -3.10 15.64 -4.69
N LYS A 34 -3.21 15.14 -3.47
CA LYS A 34 -2.52 13.91 -3.07
C LYS A 34 -3.00 12.70 -3.88
N THR A 35 -4.30 12.53 -4.00
CA THR A 35 -4.87 11.43 -4.77
C THR A 35 -4.52 11.54 -6.25
N THR A 36 -4.55 12.77 -6.77
CA THR A 36 -4.19 13.03 -8.17
C THR A 36 -2.73 12.65 -8.43
N LEU A 37 -1.83 12.99 -7.52
CA LEU A 37 -0.42 12.64 -7.63
C LEU A 37 -0.24 11.12 -7.66
N ILE A 38 -0.89 10.43 -6.73
CA ILE A 38 -0.76 8.97 -6.63
C ILE A 38 -1.34 8.30 -7.87
N ASN A 39 -2.51 8.74 -8.33
CA ASN A 39 -3.11 8.17 -9.53
C ASN A 39 -2.23 8.36 -10.77
N GLU A 40 -1.62 9.53 -10.90
CA GLU A 40 -0.71 9.79 -12.01
C GLU A 40 0.52 8.89 -11.93
N PHE A 41 1.08 8.75 -10.72
CA PHE A 41 2.24 7.88 -10.51
C PHE A 41 1.91 6.42 -10.85
N CYS A 42 0.72 5.94 -10.46
CA CYS A 42 0.36 4.53 -10.64
C CYS A 42 -0.06 4.17 -12.07
N LYS A 43 -0.18 5.16 -12.96
CA LYS A 43 -0.53 4.89 -14.36
C LYS A 43 0.42 3.89 -14.98
N ASN A 44 -0.14 2.87 -15.63
CA ASN A 44 0.62 1.83 -16.32
C ASN A 44 1.53 1.01 -15.41
N LYS A 45 1.22 0.98 -14.11
CA LYS A 45 1.96 0.20 -13.13
C LYS A 45 0.99 -0.70 -12.37
N ASP A 46 1.49 -1.83 -11.91
CA ASP A 46 0.71 -2.71 -11.05
C ASP A 46 0.57 -2.08 -9.68
N ALA A 47 -0.65 -1.88 -9.23
CA ALA A 47 -0.91 -1.21 -7.95
C ALA A 47 -2.19 -1.72 -7.32
N ILE A 48 -2.18 -1.81 -6.00
CA ILE A 48 -3.38 -2.01 -5.20
C ILE A 48 -3.60 -0.74 -4.41
N PHE A 49 -4.74 -0.10 -4.61
CA PHE A 49 -5.08 1.15 -3.92
C PHE A 49 -6.20 0.84 -2.93
N TYR A 50 -5.91 0.96 -1.64
CA TYR A 50 -6.90 0.76 -0.61
C TYR A 50 -7.15 2.06 0.15
N SER A 51 -8.40 2.48 0.18
CA SER A 51 -8.83 3.64 0.96
C SER A 51 -9.46 3.15 2.25
N ALA A 52 -8.80 3.41 3.37
CA ALA A 52 -9.27 2.96 4.67
C ALA A 52 -10.55 3.69 5.07
N GLU A 53 -11.43 3.00 5.78
CA GLU A 53 -12.71 3.53 6.22
C GLU A 53 -12.69 3.77 7.72
N GLN A 54 -13.53 4.71 8.16
CA GLN A 54 -13.76 4.95 9.57
C GLN A 54 -14.63 3.83 10.13
N SER A 55 -14.06 2.65 10.21
CA SER A 55 -14.74 1.45 10.67
C SER A 55 -13.77 0.62 11.49
N ASN A 56 -14.18 -0.61 11.86
CA ASN A 56 -13.32 -1.45 12.68
C ASN A 56 -12.21 -2.10 11.85
N ASN A 57 -11.23 -2.65 12.56
CA ASN A 57 -10.08 -3.30 11.93
C ASN A 57 -10.50 -4.49 11.07
N LYS A 58 -11.44 -5.27 11.54
CA LYS A 58 -11.91 -6.46 10.83
C LYS A 58 -12.49 -6.11 9.47
N LEU A 59 -13.35 -5.10 9.40
CA LEU A 59 -13.98 -4.70 8.15
C LEU A 59 -12.94 -4.17 7.15
N ASN A 60 -12.03 -3.33 7.61
CA ASN A 60 -10.97 -2.82 6.74
C ASN A 60 -10.11 -3.95 6.20
N LEU A 61 -9.76 -4.91 7.06
CA LEU A 61 -8.94 -6.04 6.65
C LEU A 61 -9.69 -6.94 5.64
N GLU A 62 -10.99 -7.15 5.85
CA GLU A 62 -11.81 -7.91 4.91
C GLU A 62 -11.83 -7.24 3.53
N LYS A 63 -12.01 -5.93 3.51
CA LYS A 63 -12.07 -5.20 2.23
C LYS A 63 -10.73 -5.18 1.52
N PHE A 64 -9.66 -4.98 2.27
CA PHE A 64 -8.32 -5.04 1.69
C PHE A 64 -8.02 -6.43 1.15
N SER A 65 -8.38 -7.47 1.90
CA SER A 65 -8.21 -8.86 1.46
C SER A 65 -8.92 -9.11 0.14
N GLY A 66 -10.15 -8.61 0.03
CA GLY A 66 -10.92 -8.74 -1.21
C GLY A 66 -10.22 -8.11 -2.40
N GLN A 67 -9.63 -6.93 -2.20
CA GLN A 67 -8.88 -6.26 -3.26
C GLN A 67 -7.63 -7.03 -3.67
N VAL A 68 -6.93 -7.62 -2.70
CA VAL A 68 -5.75 -8.43 -2.97
C VAL A 68 -6.12 -9.66 -3.80
N PHE A 69 -7.16 -10.36 -3.40
CA PHE A 69 -7.58 -11.55 -4.13
C PHE A 69 -8.09 -11.21 -5.52
N GLN A 70 -8.79 -10.10 -5.67
CA GLN A 70 -9.22 -9.63 -6.97
C GLN A 70 -8.03 -9.31 -7.87
N PHE A 71 -7.01 -8.67 -7.33
CA PHE A 71 -5.81 -8.34 -8.08
C PHE A 71 -5.13 -9.59 -8.65
N TYR A 72 -5.08 -10.66 -7.86
CA TYR A 72 -4.47 -11.92 -8.29
C TYR A 72 -5.44 -12.87 -9.01
N GLY A 73 -6.69 -12.45 -9.19
CA GLY A 73 -7.68 -13.28 -9.86
C GLY A 73 -8.11 -14.50 -9.05
N GLU A 74 -7.98 -14.43 -7.74
CA GLU A 74 -8.37 -15.54 -6.85
C GLU A 74 -9.76 -15.30 -6.29
N ASN A 75 -10.55 -16.36 -6.21
CA ASN A 75 -11.92 -16.30 -5.70
C ASN A 75 -12.05 -17.18 -4.45
N THR A 76 -13.00 -16.85 -3.62
CA THR A 76 -13.47 -17.71 -2.52
C THR A 76 -12.45 -17.96 -1.40
N LEU A 77 -11.44 -17.14 -1.24
CA LEU A 77 -10.53 -17.26 -0.13
C LEU A 77 -11.06 -16.49 1.06
N GLU A 78 -10.75 -16.98 2.26
CA GLU A 78 -11.10 -16.28 3.48
C GLU A 78 -10.23 -15.03 3.62
N PRO A 79 -10.76 -13.95 4.23
CA PRO A 79 -9.95 -12.77 4.50
C PRO A 79 -8.73 -13.09 5.34
N PHE A 80 -7.68 -12.31 5.16
CA PHE A 80 -6.49 -12.45 5.99
C PHE A 80 -6.80 -12.19 7.45
N SER A 81 -6.11 -12.89 8.33
CA SER A 81 -6.33 -12.76 9.79
C SER A 81 -5.61 -11.56 10.38
N SER A 82 -4.64 -11.00 9.66
CA SER A 82 -3.89 -9.83 10.12
C SER A 82 -3.32 -9.08 8.92
N TRP A 83 -2.95 -7.83 9.15
CA TRP A 83 -2.27 -7.03 8.12
C TRP A 83 -0.90 -7.62 7.79
N ALA A 84 -0.22 -8.17 8.79
CA ALA A 84 1.05 -8.83 8.57
C ALA A 84 0.91 -10.02 7.62
N ASN A 85 -0.13 -10.83 7.81
CA ASN A 85 -0.38 -11.97 6.92
C ASN A 85 -0.71 -11.51 5.51
N ALA A 86 -1.51 -10.44 5.38
CA ALA A 86 -1.86 -9.89 4.06
C ALA A 86 -0.62 -9.41 3.31
N LEU A 87 0.22 -8.64 3.96
CA LEU A 87 1.42 -8.09 3.32
C LEU A 87 2.46 -9.17 3.04
N THR A 88 2.57 -10.17 3.90
CA THR A 88 3.46 -11.31 3.66
C THR A 88 3.01 -12.08 2.40
N TYR A 89 1.71 -12.32 2.28
CA TYR A 89 1.15 -13.00 1.11
C TYR A 89 1.52 -12.25 -0.18
N ILE A 90 1.35 -10.94 -0.18
CA ILE A 90 1.69 -10.11 -1.33
C ILE A 90 3.20 -10.13 -1.60
N ASN A 91 3.99 -9.96 -0.55
CA ASN A 91 5.45 -9.93 -0.68
C ASN A 91 5.99 -11.22 -1.28
N ASP A 92 5.44 -12.36 -0.86
CA ASP A 92 5.87 -13.66 -1.37
C ASP A 92 5.55 -13.85 -2.85
N ARG A 93 4.47 -13.22 -3.33
CA ARG A 93 4.07 -13.32 -4.74
C ARG A 93 4.76 -12.32 -5.64
N GLN A 94 5.39 -11.29 -5.09
CA GLN A 94 5.98 -10.19 -5.86
C GLN A 94 7.50 -10.22 -5.85
N LYS A 95 8.09 -11.40 -5.90
CA LYS A 95 9.56 -11.53 -5.87
C LYS A 95 10.22 -10.99 -7.14
N ASP A 96 9.57 -11.16 -8.28
CA ASP A 96 10.12 -10.78 -9.57
C ASP A 96 9.44 -9.58 -10.20
N LYS A 97 8.37 -9.07 -9.57
CA LYS A 97 7.62 -7.95 -10.11
C LYS A 97 7.41 -6.87 -9.06
N ARG A 98 7.52 -5.64 -9.51
CA ARG A 98 7.27 -4.49 -8.65
C ARG A 98 5.77 -4.31 -8.47
N LEU A 99 5.33 -4.10 -7.23
CA LEU A 99 3.93 -3.80 -6.92
C LEU A 99 3.88 -2.61 -5.99
N ILE A 100 2.99 -1.68 -6.32
CA ILE A 100 2.71 -0.53 -5.47
C ILE A 100 1.49 -0.86 -4.61
N ILE A 101 1.59 -0.61 -3.31
CA ILE A 101 0.44 -0.70 -2.41
C ILE A 101 0.22 0.68 -1.80
N VAL A 102 -0.95 1.25 -2.07
CA VAL A 102 -1.30 2.56 -1.54
C VAL A 102 -2.32 2.38 -0.43
N PHE A 103 -2.01 2.94 0.74
CA PHE A 103 -2.95 3.02 1.85
C PHE A 103 -3.39 4.48 2.00
N ASP A 104 -4.55 4.80 1.47
CA ASP A 104 -5.14 6.12 1.66
C ASP A 104 -5.89 6.13 2.99
N GLU A 105 -5.85 7.25 3.68
CA GLU A 105 -6.49 7.41 5.00
C GLU A 105 -5.94 6.42 6.03
N PHE A 106 -4.65 6.15 5.97
CA PHE A 106 -3.97 5.22 6.86
C PHE A 106 -4.24 5.48 8.36
N PRO A 107 -4.36 6.75 8.82
CA PRO A 107 -4.68 7.00 10.22
C PRO A 107 -5.96 6.33 10.72
N TYR A 108 -6.93 6.07 9.85
CA TYR A 108 -8.12 5.32 10.25
C TYR A 108 -7.77 3.90 10.71
N LEU A 109 -6.80 3.28 10.07
CA LEU A 109 -6.35 1.94 10.42
C LEU A 109 -5.64 1.94 11.77
N VAL A 110 -4.74 2.91 11.98
CA VAL A 110 -3.98 3.02 13.21
C VAL A 110 -4.89 3.31 14.40
N LYS A 111 -5.91 4.14 14.19
CA LYS A 111 -6.86 4.51 15.24
C LYS A 111 -7.59 3.27 15.79
N LYS A 112 -7.92 2.31 14.95
CA LYS A 112 -8.65 1.11 15.33
C LYS A 112 -7.76 -0.09 15.62
N ASN A 113 -6.48 0.03 15.37
CA ASN A 113 -5.50 -1.02 15.66
C ASN A 113 -4.19 -0.36 16.04
N LYS A 114 -4.05 -0.06 17.32
CA LYS A 114 -2.89 0.70 17.81
C LYS A 114 -1.57 -0.06 17.69
N ALA A 115 -1.63 -1.37 17.59
CA ALA A 115 -0.43 -2.19 17.41
C ALA A 115 0.06 -2.21 15.95
N LEU A 116 -0.73 -1.66 15.03
CA LEU A 116 -0.43 -1.77 13.59
C LEU A 116 0.94 -1.22 13.22
N LEU A 117 1.31 -0.05 13.75
CA LEU A 117 2.61 0.54 13.43
C LEU A 117 3.76 -0.34 13.87
N SER A 118 3.67 -0.93 15.07
CA SER A 118 4.70 -1.85 15.57
C SER A 118 4.75 -3.11 14.74
N GLU A 119 3.61 -3.66 14.39
CA GLU A 119 3.53 -4.86 13.55
C GLU A 119 4.13 -4.61 12.18
N LEU A 120 3.81 -3.45 11.58
CA LEU A 120 4.33 -3.08 10.27
C LEU A 120 5.84 -2.89 10.32
N GLN A 121 6.36 -2.22 11.35
CA GLN A 121 7.79 -2.02 11.50
C GLN A 121 8.51 -3.36 11.64
N HIS A 122 7.97 -4.25 12.44
CA HIS A 122 8.54 -5.59 12.61
C HIS A 122 8.56 -6.34 11.27
N LEU A 123 7.48 -6.26 10.52
CA LEU A 123 7.37 -6.92 9.23
C LEU A 123 8.36 -6.36 8.21
N ILE A 124 8.54 -5.05 8.19
CA ILE A 124 9.52 -4.40 7.33
C ILE A 124 10.93 -4.91 7.68
N ASP A 125 11.26 -4.89 8.95
CA ASP A 125 12.60 -5.26 9.41
C ASP A 125 12.94 -6.73 9.11
N HIS A 126 11.95 -7.61 9.17
CA HIS A 126 12.20 -9.05 9.08
C HIS A 126 11.87 -9.66 7.72
N LYS A 127 11.04 -9.02 6.92
CA LYS A 127 10.60 -9.59 5.64
C LYS A 127 10.57 -8.60 4.48
N LEU A 128 9.84 -7.51 4.63
CA LEU A 128 9.54 -6.63 3.48
C LEU A 128 10.78 -5.95 2.92
N GLN A 129 11.75 -5.61 3.77
CA GLN A 129 12.93 -4.92 3.28
C GLN A 129 13.76 -5.76 2.31
N TYR A 130 13.56 -7.07 2.29
CA TYR A 130 14.26 -7.97 1.39
C TYR A 130 13.50 -8.23 0.10
N GLY A 131 12.32 -7.67 -0.03
CA GLY A 131 11.50 -7.78 -1.22
C GLY A 131 11.54 -6.51 -2.06
N ASN A 132 10.53 -6.33 -2.92
CA ASN A 132 10.49 -5.18 -3.82
C ASN A 132 9.13 -4.49 -3.85
N LEU A 133 8.37 -4.55 -2.76
CA LEU A 133 7.13 -3.79 -2.66
C LEU A 133 7.40 -2.30 -2.51
N PHE A 134 6.51 -1.49 -3.06
CA PHE A 134 6.54 -0.05 -2.87
C PHE A 134 5.25 0.35 -2.15
N ILE A 135 5.36 0.70 -0.89
CA ILE A 135 4.21 1.07 -0.07
C ILE A 135 4.16 2.59 0.09
N ILE A 136 3.00 3.17 -0.14
CA ILE A 136 2.77 4.60 -0.01
C ILE A 136 1.77 4.90 1.10
#